data_4683d722dee0e35435c153cb3462a769
#
_entry.id   4683d722dee0e35435c153cb3462a769
#
_cell.length_a   1.000
_cell.length_b   1.000
_cell.length_c   1.000
_cell.angle_alpha   90.00
_cell.angle_beta   90.00
_cell.angle_gamma   90.00
#
_symmetry.space_group_name_H-M   'P 1'
#
loop_
_entity.id
_entity.type
_entity.pdbx_description
1 polymer ?
#
loop_
_entity_poly.entity_id
_entity_poly.type
_entity_poly.pdbx_seq_one_letter_code
_entity_poly.pdbx_strand_id
1 'polypeptide(L)'
;MFYLMSPTHGETMGREVDSGGIEGPRKRANTATSSFGVSKREGHDSSQYYAGRMYQGLNCEHDTGKALPMPADRENVILCADSRNIDIPDNTVHLLVTSPPYNASKDYDEDLSLEEYLTLLRDVFTECHRVLVPGGRAIINVANLGRKPYIPLSSHINSIMQDIGFLMRGEIIWNKAASAGSSCAWGSYKSASNPCLRDIHEYILVYSKGEYKLPRTKQERAEGRDDSISKEDFIAQTKSIWSFATESAKRVKHPAPFPVELPRRCIE
;
A
#
# COMPACT_ATOMS: atom_id res chain seq x y z
N MET A 1 12.18 5.65 -5.52
CA MET A 1 12.50 6.15 -4.17
C MET A 1 11.67 5.34 -3.20
N PHE A 2 12.33 4.62 -2.31
CA PHE A 2 11.66 3.77 -1.31
C PHE A 2 11.63 4.51 0.02
N TYR A 3 10.48 4.49 0.69
CA TYR A 3 10.36 4.92 2.07
C TYR A 3 10.23 3.68 2.94
N LEU A 4 11.21 3.47 3.81
CA LEU A 4 11.23 2.39 4.79
C LEU A 4 11.04 3.00 6.18
N MET A 5 10.06 2.53 6.94
CA MET A 5 9.78 3.03 8.28
C MET A 5 9.80 1.90 9.31
N SER A 6 10.44 2.18 10.43
CA SER A 6 10.35 1.43 11.67
C SER A 6 9.85 2.37 12.77
N PRO A 7 9.04 1.91 13.74
CA PRO A 7 8.53 2.79 14.79
C PRO A 7 9.67 3.29 15.67
N THR A 8 9.79 4.62 15.78
CA THR A 8 10.69 5.26 16.76
C THR A 8 10.07 5.20 18.14
N HIS A 9 10.85 4.87 19.18
CA HIS A 9 10.45 5.03 20.56
C HIS A 9 10.39 6.52 20.90
N GLY A 10 9.16 7.08 20.90
CA GLY A 10 8.92 8.44 21.36
C GLY A 10 8.89 8.50 22.89
N GLU A 11 9.67 9.41 23.46
CA GLU A 11 9.63 9.72 24.89
C GLU A 11 8.25 10.31 25.27
N THR A 12 7.64 9.72 26.30
CA THR A 12 6.33 10.12 26.82
C THR A 12 6.48 11.30 27.76
N MET A 13 6.01 12.49 27.38
CA MET A 13 5.65 13.53 28.35
C MET A 13 4.26 13.25 28.92
N GLY A 14 4.18 13.02 30.23
CA GLY A 14 2.94 12.76 30.94
C GLY A 14 2.01 13.97 30.92
N ARG A 15 0.73 13.73 30.62
CA ARG A 15 -0.40 14.61 30.98
C ARG A 15 -1.36 13.83 31.86
N GLU A 16 -1.61 14.38 33.04
CA GLU A 16 -2.68 13.94 33.94
C GLU A 16 -4.03 14.12 33.25
N VAL A 17 -4.87 13.07 33.24
CA VAL A 17 -6.25 13.11 32.78
C VAL A 17 -7.19 12.76 33.93
N ASP A 18 -8.13 13.66 34.14
CA ASP A 18 -9.20 13.64 35.10
C ASP A 18 -10.13 12.41 34.95
N SER A 19 -10.55 11.86 36.11
CA SER A 19 -11.30 10.60 36.19
C SER A 19 -12.82 10.85 36.02
N GLY A 20 -13.31 10.63 34.80
CA GLY A 20 -14.73 10.54 34.45
C GLY A 20 -15.19 9.09 34.27
N GLY A 21 -16.28 8.73 34.89
CA GLY A 21 -16.84 7.41 35.14
C GLY A 21 -16.87 6.41 34.01
N ILE A 22 -16.52 5.17 34.34
CA ILE A 22 -16.47 4.01 33.47
C ILE A 22 -17.87 3.45 33.26
N GLU A 23 -18.50 3.71 32.10
CA GLU A 23 -19.60 2.86 31.63
C GLU A 23 -19.01 1.54 31.09
N GLY A 24 -19.47 0.40 31.60
CA GLY A 24 -19.06 -0.92 31.21
C GLY A 24 -19.33 -1.21 29.71
N PRO A 25 -18.65 -2.21 29.11
CA PRO A 25 -18.74 -2.48 27.69
C PRO A 25 -20.16 -2.88 27.28
N ARG A 26 -20.82 -2.04 26.48
CA ARG A 26 -22.12 -2.35 25.86
C ARG A 26 -21.93 -3.58 24.95
N LYS A 27 -22.64 -4.68 25.26
CA LYS A 27 -22.76 -5.82 24.36
C LYS A 27 -23.33 -5.33 23.02
N ARG A 28 -22.55 -5.37 21.96
CA ARG A 28 -23.03 -5.07 20.60
C ARG A 28 -24.10 -6.09 20.23
N ALA A 29 -25.32 -5.65 19.94
CA ALA A 29 -26.36 -6.49 19.39
C ALA A 29 -25.89 -7.05 18.02
N ASN A 30 -26.08 -8.35 17.81
CA ASN A 30 -25.85 -8.99 16.50
C ASN A 30 -26.81 -8.39 15.48
N THR A 31 -26.33 -7.56 14.58
CA THR A 31 -27.11 -7.10 13.44
C THR A 31 -27.12 -8.20 12.39
N ALA A 32 -28.28 -8.81 12.18
CA ALA A 32 -28.53 -9.72 11.05
C ALA A 32 -28.66 -8.87 9.77
N THR A 33 -27.55 -8.37 9.24
CA THR A 33 -27.52 -7.68 7.96
C THR A 33 -27.15 -8.66 6.85
N SER A 34 -27.82 -8.48 5.70
CA SER A 34 -27.57 -9.21 4.48
C SER A 34 -26.08 -9.37 4.19
N SER A 35 -25.67 -10.58 3.85
CA SER A 35 -24.29 -10.99 3.67
C SER A 35 -23.66 -10.58 2.34
N PHE A 36 -24.30 -9.74 1.55
CA PHE A 36 -23.72 -9.26 0.31
C PHE A 36 -22.84 -8.04 0.54
N GLY A 37 -21.56 -8.17 0.20
CA GLY A 37 -20.56 -7.12 0.36
C GLY A 37 -19.83 -7.15 1.69
N VAL A 38 -19.14 -6.09 2.00
CA VAL A 38 -18.16 -5.93 3.10
C VAL A 38 -18.75 -5.89 4.52
N SER A 39 -19.92 -6.43 4.78
CA SER A 39 -20.63 -6.25 6.04
C SER A 39 -20.06 -7.00 7.24
N LYS A 40 -19.27 -8.06 7.02
CA LYS A 40 -18.59 -8.79 8.09
C LYS A 40 -17.08 -8.63 7.93
N ARG A 41 -16.52 -7.70 8.67
CA ARG A 41 -15.09 -7.39 8.67
C ARG A 41 -14.34 -8.20 9.70
N GLU A 42 -13.00 -8.10 9.67
CA GLU A 42 -12.12 -8.64 10.69
C GLU A 42 -12.64 -8.37 12.10
N GLY A 43 -12.73 -9.42 12.92
CA GLY A 43 -13.31 -9.37 14.27
C GLY A 43 -14.67 -10.05 14.41
N HIS A 44 -15.35 -10.37 13.29
CA HIS A 44 -16.50 -11.29 13.27
C HIS A 44 -16.03 -12.68 12.84
N ASP A 45 -16.75 -13.71 13.29
CA ASP A 45 -16.52 -15.05 12.75
C ASP A 45 -17.01 -15.10 11.29
N SER A 46 -16.07 -15.06 10.38
CA SER A 46 -16.29 -15.12 8.93
C SER A 46 -15.86 -16.45 8.33
N SER A 47 -15.54 -17.47 9.14
CA SER A 47 -15.04 -18.78 8.70
C SER A 47 -15.95 -19.43 7.67
N GLN A 48 -17.27 -19.29 7.80
CA GLN A 48 -18.25 -19.80 6.83
C GLN A 48 -18.05 -19.27 5.39
N TYR A 49 -17.50 -18.07 5.21
CA TYR A 49 -17.24 -17.50 3.87
C TYR A 49 -15.98 -18.09 3.26
N TYR A 50 -14.99 -18.45 4.09
CA TYR A 50 -13.74 -19.03 3.65
C TYR A 50 -13.80 -20.56 3.50
N ALA A 51 -14.88 -21.21 3.97
CA ALA A 51 -15.12 -22.63 3.75
C ALA A 51 -15.53 -22.97 2.30
N GLY A 52 -15.84 -21.97 1.48
CA GLY A 52 -16.22 -22.16 0.07
C GLY A 52 -15.06 -22.67 -0.79
N ARG A 53 -15.41 -23.39 -1.86
CA ARG A 53 -14.42 -24.02 -2.78
C ARG A 53 -13.45 -23.02 -3.41
N MET A 54 -13.85 -21.75 -3.57
CA MET A 54 -12.99 -20.68 -4.10
C MET A 54 -11.75 -20.44 -3.22
N TYR A 55 -11.85 -20.66 -1.91
CA TYR A 55 -10.77 -20.42 -0.95
C TYR A 55 -9.96 -21.69 -0.62
N GLN A 56 -10.41 -22.86 -1.10
CA GLN A 56 -9.69 -24.10 -0.87
C GLN A 56 -8.37 -24.10 -1.64
N GLY A 57 -7.27 -24.36 -0.94
CA GLY A 57 -5.93 -24.36 -1.52
C GLY A 57 -5.28 -22.97 -1.58
N LEU A 58 -5.97 -21.89 -1.21
CA LEU A 58 -5.37 -20.58 -1.00
C LEU A 58 -4.73 -20.56 0.41
N ASN A 59 -3.66 -21.31 0.58
CA ASN A 59 -2.93 -21.32 1.83
C ASN A 59 -2.13 -20.04 1.94
N CYS A 60 -2.46 -19.20 2.90
CA CYS A 60 -1.55 -18.18 3.37
C CYS A 60 -0.47 -18.91 4.17
N GLU A 61 0.73 -19.04 3.63
CA GLU A 61 1.88 -19.47 4.44
C GLU A 61 2.09 -18.39 5.49
N HIS A 62 1.92 -18.74 6.75
CA HIS A 62 2.21 -17.84 7.85
C HIS A 62 3.71 -17.69 7.97
N ASP A 63 4.22 -16.51 7.72
CA ASP A 63 5.60 -16.15 8.06
C ASP A 63 5.70 -16.02 9.58
N THR A 64 6.35 -16.98 10.21
CA THR A 64 6.56 -17.00 11.66
C THR A 64 7.83 -16.26 12.07
N GLY A 65 8.46 -15.54 11.16
CA GLY A 65 9.65 -14.73 11.41
C GLY A 65 9.41 -13.73 12.54
N LYS A 66 10.46 -13.48 13.33
CA LYS A 66 10.40 -12.47 14.40
C LYS A 66 10.83 -11.10 13.85
N ALA A 67 10.08 -10.06 14.19
CA ALA A 67 10.50 -8.70 13.91
C ALA A 67 11.81 -8.37 14.66
N LEU A 68 12.75 -7.78 13.94
CA LEU A 68 14.03 -7.30 14.48
C LEU A 68 14.02 -5.77 14.57
N PRO A 69 14.75 -5.18 15.51
CA PRO A 69 14.89 -3.74 15.60
C PRO A 69 15.69 -3.20 14.41
N MET A 70 15.38 -1.97 13.98
CA MET A 70 16.18 -1.27 12.99
C MET A 70 17.57 -0.98 13.58
N PRO A 71 18.67 -1.23 12.85
CA PRO A 71 19.99 -0.77 13.27
C PRO A 71 20.02 0.74 13.44
N ALA A 72 20.60 1.24 14.53
CA ALA A 72 20.59 2.67 14.88
C ALA A 72 21.23 3.55 13.80
N ASP A 73 22.20 3.03 13.06
CA ASP A 73 22.87 3.72 11.95
C ASP A 73 22.05 3.71 10.65
N ARG A 74 20.89 3.06 10.65
CA ARG A 74 19.92 2.99 9.54
C ARG A 74 18.61 3.68 9.85
N GLU A 75 18.44 4.21 11.06
CA GLU A 75 17.25 4.99 11.43
C GLU A 75 17.33 6.42 10.90
N ASN A 76 16.23 6.91 10.33
CA ASN A 76 16.09 8.30 9.85
C ASN A 76 17.18 8.75 8.85
N VAL A 77 17.72 7.82 8.06
CA VAL A 77 18.73 8.10 7.05
C VAL A 77 18.20 7.84 5.64
N ILE A 78 18.78 8.56 4.67
CA ILE A 78 18.54 8.30 3.25
C ILE A 78 19.70 7.43 2.76
N LEU A 79 19.37 6.21 2.34
CA LEU A 79 20.34 5.27 1.76
C LEU A 79 20.29 5.39 0.23
N CYS A 80 21.45 5.57 -0.39
CA CYS A 80 21.62 5.48 -1.83
C CYS A 80 22.24 4.13 -2.15
N ALA A 81 21.41 3.17 -2.57
CA ALA A 81 21.82 1.79 -2.82
C ALA A 81 20.95 1.15 -3.90
N ASP A 82 21.38 0.00 -4.40
CA ASP A 82 20.56 -0.84 -5.28
C ASP A 82 19.44 -1.49 -4.46
N SER A 83 18.20 -1.26 -4.87
CA SER A 83 17.01 -1.80 -4.19
C SER A 83 16.86 -3.32 -4.30
N ARG A 84 17.67 -3.98 -5.13
CA ARG A 84 17.77 -5.45 -5.21
C ARG A 84 18.64 -6.05 -4.10
N ASN A 85 19.34 -5.19 -3.36
CA ASN A 85 20.22 -5.60 -2.26
C ASN A 85 20.27 -4.51 -1.20
N ILE A 86 19.28 -4.49 -0.30
CA ILE A 86 19.13 -3.47 0.74
C ILE A 86 19.95 -3.87 1.97
N ASP A 87 20.90 -3.04 2.36
CA ASP A 87 21.75 -3.26 3.55
C ASP A 87 20.95 -3.01 4.85
N ILE A 88 19.91 -3.82 5.04
CA ILE A 88 19.05 -3.85 6.23
C ILE A 88 18.75 -5.33 6.54
N PRO A 89 18.78 -5.75 7.84
CA PRO A 89 18.46 -7.12 8.23
C PRO A 89 17.04 -7.54 7.84
N ASP A 90 16.81 -8.84 7.76
CA ASP A 90 15.49 -9.43 7.55
C ASP A 90 14.51 -8.99 8.63
N ASN A 91 13.24 -8.87 8.28
CA ASN A 91 12.15 -8.64 9.24
C ASN A 91 12.36 -7.38 10.13
N THR A 92 12.80 -6.28 9.54
CA THR A 92 13.13 -5.04 10.25
C THR A 92 12.18 -3.88 9.90
N VAL A 93 11.68 -3.85 8.67
CA VAL A 93 10.88 -2.75 8.12
C VAL A 93 9.39 -3.03 8.30
N HIS A 94 8.61 -2.05 8.76
CA HIS A 94 7.17 -2.19 8.98
C HIS A 94 6.33 -1.71 7.81
N LEU A 95 6.84 -0.72 7.06
CA LEU A 95 6.12 -0.12 5.95
C LEU A 95 7.07 0.18 4.78
N LEU A 96 6.68 -0.27 3.60
CA LEU A 96 7.23 0.13 2.31
C LEU A 96 6.18 0.94 1.55
N VAL A 97 6.52 2.13 1.09
CA VAL A 97 5.72 2.91 0.15
C VAL A 97 6.58 3.27 -1.05
N THR A 98 6.17 2.90 -2.25
CA THR A 98 6.95 3.16 -3.46
C THR A 98 6.07 3.38 -4.68
N SER A 99 6.63 4.08 -5.66
CA SER A 99 6.16 4.12 -7.04
C SER A 99 7.37 3.76 -7.92
N PRO A 100 7.44 2.56 -8.48
CA PRO A 100 8.56 2.18 -9.34
C PRO A 100 8.56 3.03 -10.63
N PRO A 101 9.68 3.21 -11.31
CA PRO A 101 9.70 3.76 -12.66
C PRO A 101 8.84 2.89 -13.58
N TYR A 102 8.06 3.51 -14.48
CA TYR A 102 7.10 2.76 -15.33
C TYR A 102 7.70 2.26 -16.64
N ASN A 103 8.98 2.50 -16.87
CA ASN A 103 9.66 2.22 -18.15
C ASN A 103 8.91 2.85 -19.35
N ALA A 104 8.51 4.11 -19.21
CA ALA A 104 7.67 4.84 -20.13
C ALA A 104 8.45 5.88 -20.97
N SER A 105 9.73 5.64 -21.21
CA SER A 105 10.67 6.51 -21.93
C SER A 105 10.86 7.87 -21.24
N LYS A 106 11.05 7.87 -19.94
CA LYS A 106 11.49 9.02 -19.16
C LYS A 106 13.02 9.05 -19.09
N ASP A 107 13.60 10.21 -18.80
CA ASP A 107 15.05 10.43 -18.74
C ASP A 107 15.81 9.52 -17.76
N TYR A 108 15.08 8.86 -16.84
CA TYR A 108 15.61 7.92 -15.84
C TYR A 108 15.28 6.45 -16.14
N ASP A 109 14.59 6.16 -17.25
CA ASP A 109 14.29 4.79 -17.66
C ASP A 109 15.47 4.17 -18.41
N GLU A 110 15.70 2.88 -18.21
CA GLU A 110 16.83 2.15 -18.81
C GLU A 110 16.50 1.51 -20.17
N ASP A 111 15.36 1.84 -20.77
CA ASP A 111 14.86 1.26 -22.03
C ASP A 111 14.84 -0.28 -22.02
N LEU A 112 14.35 -0.84 -20.92
CA LEU A 112 14.24 -2.29 -20.75
C LEU A 112 13.08 -2.85 -21.57
N SER A 113 13.23 -4.08 -22.07
CA SER A 113 12.09 -4.86 -22.55
C SER A 113 11.10 -5.11 -21.41
N LEU A 114 9.87 -5.47 -21.74
CA LEU A 114 8.86 -5.77 -20.70
C LEU A 114 9.33 -6.90 -19.78
N GLU A 115 9.96 -7.95 -20.33
CA GLU A 115 10.45 -9.10 -19.57
C GLU A 115 11.58 -8.69 -18.59
N GLU A 116 12.55 -7.93 -19.07
CA GLU A 116 13.64 -7.39 -18.23
C GLU A 116 13.11 -6.49 -17.12
N TYR A 117 12.16 -5.63 -17.45
CA TYR A 117 11.52 -4.75 -16.47
C TYR A 117 10.74 -5.53 -15.40
N LEU A 118 9.97 -6.55 -15.78
CA LEU A 118 9.25 -7.39 -14.83
C LEU A 118 10.20 -8.23 -13.97
N THR A 119 11.33 -8.66 -14.52
CA THR A 119 12.39 -9.35 -13.77
C THR A 119 13.00 -8.40 -12.73
N LEU A 120 13.36 -7.19 -13.13
CA LEU A 120 13.86 -6.15 -12.22
C LEU A 120 12.88 -5.89 -11.07
N LEU A 121 11.59 -5.75 -11.36
CA LEU A 121 10.58 -5.56 -10.33
C LEU A 121 10.48 -6.76 -9.37
N ARG A 122 10.56 -7.98 -9.90
CA ARG A 122 10.57 -9.21 -9.08
C ARG A 122 11.75 -9.23 -8.12
N ASP A 123 12.95 -8.92 -8.59
CA ASP A 123 14.15 -8.90 -7.76
C ASP A 123 14.03 -7.86 -6.64
N VAL A 124 13.59 -6.64 -6.96
CA VAL A 124 13.38 -5.57 -6.00
C VAL A 124 12.30 -5.94 -4.96
N PHE A 125 11.16 -6.48 -5.38
CA PHE A 125 10.09 -6.81 -4.45
C PHE A 125 10.39 -8.06 -3.63
N THR A 126 11.23 -8.98 -4.12
CA THR A 126 11.76 -10.09 -3.32
C THR A 126 12.62 -9.57 -2.18
N GLU A 127 13.48 -8.59 -2.45
CA GLU A 127 14.29 -7.96 -1.42
C GLU A 127 13.44 -7.14 -0.43
N CYS A 128 12.42 -6.45 -0.93
CA CYS A 128 11.45 -5.77 -0.07
C CYS A 128 10.70 -6.75 0.84
N HIS A 129 10.34 -7.94 0.33
CA HIS A 129 9.72 -8.99 1.13
C HIS A 129 10.66 -9.47 2.23
N ARG A 130 11.95 -9.66 1.94
CA ARG A 130 12.95 -10.06 2.93
C ARG A 130 13.01 -9.09 4.11
N VAL A 131 13.14 -7.80 3.85
CA VAL A 131 13.33 -6.79 4.90
C VAL A 131 12.05 -6.45 5.67
N LEU A 132 10.86 -6.70 5.11
CA LEU A 132 9.60 -6.45 5.81
C LEU A 132 9.38 -7.44 6.96
N VAL A 133 8.84 -6.95 8.07
CA VAL A 133 8.39 -7.80 9.18
C VAL A 133 7.14 -8.59 8.80
N PRO A 134 6.86 -9.74 9.41
CA PRO A 134 5.57 -10.42 9.28
C PRO A 134 4.42 -9.46 9.62
N GLY A 135 3.42 -9.38 8.75
CA GLY A 135 2.33 -8.41 8.86
C GLY A 135 2.68 -6.98 8.43
N GLY A 136 3.94 -6.70 8.08
CA GLY A 136 4.38 -5.42 7.52
C GLY A 136 3.67 -5.12 6.18
N ARG A 137 3.59 -3.86 5.83
CA ARG A 137 2.84 -3.38 4.65
C ARG A 137 3.77 -3.00 3.51
N ALA A 138 3.41 -3.43 2.29
CA ALA A 138 3.97 -2.91 1.05
C ALA A 138 2.85 -2.21 0.26
N ILE A 139 3.08 -0.95 -0.08
CA ILE A 139 2.13 -0.11 -0.81
C ILE A 139 2.81 0.38 -2.08
N ILE A 140 2.24 0.02 -3.22
CA ILE A 140 2.82 0.29 -4.53
C ILE A 140 1.86 1.15 -5.33
N ASN A 141 2.29 2.37 -5.67
CA ASN A 141 1.57 3.23 -6.59
C ASN A 141 2.03 2.97 -8.03
N VAL A 142 1.11 2.69 -8.94
CA VAL A 142 1.42 2.41 -10.34
C VAL A 142 0.29 2.86 -11.28
N ALA A 143 0.67 3.40 -12.43
CA ALA A 143 -0.24 3.58 -13.56
C ALA A 143 -0.05 2.47 -14.60
N ASN A 144 -1.12 2.10 -15.28
CA ASN A 144 -1.01 1.30 -16.48
C ASN A 144 -0.55 2.16 -17.67
N LEU A 145 0.11 1.55 -18.64
CA LEU A 145 0.58 2.28 -19.82
C LEU A 145 -0.47 2.22 -20.94
N GLY A 146 -1.20 3.31 -21.12
CA GLY A 146 -2.25 3.48 -22.13
C GLY A 146 -1.70 3.62 -23.55
N ARG A 147 -0.78 2.77 -23.96
CA ARG A 147 -0.19 2.76 -25.32
C ARG A 147 -0.84 1.67 -26.18
N LYS A 148 -0.33 1.51 -27.38
CA LYS A 148 -0.71 0.41 -28.29
C LYS A 148 0.52 -0.45 -28.56
N PRO A 149 0.58 -1.68 -27.98
CA PRO A 149 -0.42 -2.31 -27.13
C PRO A 149 -0.55 -1.65 -25.73
N TYR A 150 -1.72 -1.83 -25.07
CA TYR A 150 -1.90 -1.44 -23.67
C TYR A 150 -1.17 -2.40 -22.75
N ILE A 151 -0.40 -1.87 -21.81
CA ILE A 151 0.35 -2.68 -20.84
C ILE A 151 -0.26 -2.51 -19.44
N PRO A 152 -0.92 -3.54 -18.88
CA PRO A 152 -1.57 -3.48 -17.58
C PRO A 152 -0.55 -3.73 -16.45
N LEU A 153 0.32 -2.75 -16.15
CA LEU A 153 1.37 -2.88 -15.13
C LEU A 153 0.83 -3.27 -13.76
N SER A 154 -0.34 -2.78 -13.37
CA SER A 154 -0.98 -3.14 -12.11
C SER A 154 -1.24 -4.65 -12.01
N SER A 155 -1.67 -5.28 -13.10
CA SER A 155 -1.90 -6.73 -13.16
C SER A 155 -0.60 -7.52 -13.08
N HIS A 156 0.44 -7.08 -13.79
CA HIS A 156 1.76 -7.71 -13.73
C HIS A 156 2.35 -7.63 -12.32
N ILE A 157 2.28 -6.47 -11.68
CA ILE A 157 2.76 -6.29 -10.30
C ILE A 157 1.96 -7.17 -9.34
N ASN A 158 0.63 -7.25 -9.48
CA ASN A 158 -0.19 -8.14 -8.65
C ASN A 158 0.27 -9.59 -8.76
N SER A 159 0.55 -10.09 -9.97
CA SER A 159 1.07 -11.44 -10.17
C SER A 159 2.43 -11.63 -9.50
N ILE A 160 3.37 -10.73 -9.73
CA ILE A 160 4.71 -10.78 -9.14
C ILE A 160 4.64 -10.81 -7.61
N MET A 161 3.85 -9.93 -7.01
CA MET A 161 3.72 -9.83 -5.55
C MET A 161 3.14 -11.09 -4.93
N GLN A 162 2.12 -11.68 -5.56
CA GLN A 162 1.53 -12.95 -5.11
C GLN A 162 2.51 -14.12 -5.27
N ASP A 163 3.26 -14.20 -6.38
CA ASP A 163 4.28 -15.23 -6.62
C ASP A 163 5.42 -15.17 -5.59
N ILE A 164 5.79 -13.98 -5.12
CA ILE A 164 6.79 -13.77 -4.05
C ILE A 164 6.25 -14.24 -2.69
N GLY A 165 4.93 -14.27 -2.50
CA GLY A 165 4.30 -14.68 -1.24
C GLY A 165 3.65 -13.52 -0.46
N PHE A 166 3.48 -12.36 -1.07
CA PHE A 166 2.71 -11.28 -0.46
C PHE A 166 1.21 -11.59 -0.45
N LEU A 167 0.54 -11.20 0.61
CA LEU A 167 -0.92 -11.26 0.73
C LEU A 167 -1.51 -9.94 0.25
N MET A 168 -2.33 -9.97 -0.79
CA MET A 168 -3.02 -8.76 -1.24
C MET A 168 -4.09 -8.34 -0.21
N ARG A 169 -4.03 -7.09 0.23
CA ARG A 169 -4.97 -6.47 1.20
C ARG A 169 -6.12 -5.77 0.49
N GLY A 170 -5.86 -5.20 -0.66
CA GLY A 170 -6.81 -4.45 -1.45
C GLY A 170 -6.15 -3.53 -2.47
N GLU A 171 -7.00 -2.83 -3.19
CA GLU A 171 -6.62 -1.86 -4.20
C GLU A 171 -7.35 -0.55 -3.95
N ILE A 172 -6.62 0.55 -4.05
CA ILE A 172 -7.17 1.90 -3.95
C ILE A 172 -6.97 2.58 -5.29
N ILE A 173 -8.00 3.20 -5.81
CA ILE A 173 -7.94 4.02 -7.02
C ILE A 173 -7.66 5.46 -6.62
N TRP A 174 -6.48 5.96 -6.98
CA TRP A 174 -6.19 7.38 -6.86
C TRP A 174 -6.74 8.12 -8.07
N ASN A 175 -7.86 8.78 -7.89
CA ASN A 175 -8.52 9.61 -8.90
C ASN A 175 -7.83 10.97 -8.97
N LYS A 176 -7.19 11.25 -10.12
CA LYS A 176 -6.47 12.50 -10.43
C LYS A 176 -7.32 13.47 -11.24
N ALA A 177 -8.62 13.26 -11.38
CA ALA A 177 -9.49 13.95 -12.32
C ALA A 177 -9.44 15.48 -12.22
N ALA A 178 -9.25 16.03 -11.01
CA ALA A 178 -9.12 17.47 -10.77
C ALA A 178 -7.88 18.10 -11.44
N SER A 179 -6.86 17.28 -11.75
CA SER A 179 -5.59 17.70 -12.37
C SER A 179 -5.36 17.07 -13.75
N ALA A 180 -6.31 16.28 -14.25
CA ALA A 180 -6.22 15.70 -15.58
C ALA A 180 -6.30 16.82 -16.62
N GLY A 181 -5.16 17.12 -17.25
CA GLY A 181 -5.00 18.16 -18.24
C GLY A 181 -5.81 17.94 -19.53
N SER A 182 -5.51 18.71 -20.55
CA SER A 182 -6.17 18.65 -21.86
C SER A 182 -6.17 17.22 -22.41
N SER A 183 -7.30 16.79 -22.86
CA SER A 183 -7.61 15.43 -23.21
C SER A 183 -7.17 15.07 -24.62
N CYS A 184 -6.35 14.05 -24.79
CA CYS A 184 -6.11 13.41 -26.08
C CYS A 184 -7.39 12.78 -26.68
N ALA A 185 -8.45 12.62 -25.89
CA ALA A 185 -9.73 12.07 -26.35
C ALA A 185 -10.47 12.98 -27.32
N TRP A 186 -10.18 14.28 -27.38
CA TRP A 186 -10.81 15.19 -28.32
C TRP A 186 -10.66 14.79 -29.79
N GLY A 187 -9.50 14.18 -30.14
CA GLY A 187 -9.27 13.63 -31.49
C GLY A 187 -10.17 12.44 -31.85
N SER A 188 -10.81 11.82 -30.86
CA SER A 188 -11.76 10.71 -31.03
C SER A 188 -13.22 11.12 -30.86
N TYR A 189 -13.50 12.38 -30.65
CA TYR A 189 -14.88 12.90 -30.57
C TYR A 189 -15.65 12.63 -31.87
N LYS A 190 -16.82 12.06 -31.74
CA LYS A 190 -17.66 11.58 -32.85
C LYS A 190 -17.03 10.48 -33.72
N SER A 191 -15.95 9.86 -33.31
CA SER A 191 -15.33 8.71 -33.98
C SER A 191 -15.59 7.44 -33.18
N ALA A 192 -16.69 6.76 -33.47
CA ALA A 192 -17.09 5.54 -32.77
C ALA A 192 -16.17 4.34 -33.05
N SER A 193 -15.39 4.37 -34.14
CA SER A 193 -14.51 3.29 -34.57
C SER A 193 -13.26 3.13 -33.69
N ASN A 194 -12.81 4.20 -33.03
CA ASN A 194 -11.60 4.17 -32.20
C ASN A 194 -11.64 5.27 -31.12
N PRO A 195 -12.54 5.17 -30.13
CA PRO A 195 -12.59 6.15 -29.05
C PRO A 195 -11.34 6.02 -28.18
N CYS A 196 -10.77 7.14 -27.77
CA CYS A 196 -9.62 7.20 -26.88
C CYS A 196 -10.08 7.28 -25.42
N LEU A 197 -9.68 6.34 -24.57
CA LEU A 197 -9.87 6.43 -23.14
C LEU A 197 -8.77 7.31 -22.51
N ARG A 198 -9.14 8.07 -21.49
CA ARG A 198 -8.23 8.94 -20.74
C ARG A 198 -7.88 8.32 -19.40
N ASP A 199 -6.60 8.11 -19.15
CA ASP A 199 -6.12 7.62 -17.85
C ASP A 199 -6.08 8.78 -16.87
N ILE A 200 -7.09 8.86 -16.03
CA ILE A 200 -7.25 9.90 -15.00
C ILE A 200 -7.02 9.36 -13.58
N HIS A 201 -6.51 8.16 -13.45
CA HIS A 201 -6.25 7.50 -12.17
C HIS A 201 -4.93 6.74 -12.17
N GLU A 202 -4.51 6.37 -10.98
CA GLU A 202 -3.47 5.38 -10.72
C GLU A 202 -3.97 4.36 -9.70
N TYR A 203 -3.28 3.24 -9.62
CA TYR A 203 -3.57 2.15 -8.69
C TYR A 203 -2.62 2.22 -7.51
N ILE A 204 -3.16 2.16 -6.30
CA ILE A 204 -2.39 2.00 -5.08
C ILE A 204 -2.67 0.59 -4.57
N LEU A 205 -1.72 -0.31 -4.80
CA LEU A 205 -1.82 -1.72 -4.49
C LEU A 205 -1.29 -1.95 -3.08
N VAL A 206 -2.08 -2.58 -2.21
CA VAL A 206 -1.78 -2.75 -0.79
C VAL A 206 -1.57 -4.23 -0.47
N TYR A 207 -0.42 -4.56 0.07
CA TYR A 207 -0.03 -5.92 0.44
C TYR A 207 0.45 -6.01 1.89
N SER A 208 0.54 -7.25 2.40
CA SER A 208 1.24 -7.56 3.65
C SER A 208 2.07 -8.83 3.48
N LYS A 209 3.16 -8.94 4.26
CA LYS A 209 4.02 -10.11 4.30
C LYS A 209 3.46 -11.16 5.26
N GLY A 210 3.17 -12.38 4.76
CA GLY A 210 2.83 -13.58 5.52
C GLY A 210 1.62 -13.50 6.43
N GLU A 211 1.36 -12.38 7.07
CA GLU A 211 0.28 -12.14 8.02
C GLU A 211 -0.56 -10.92 7.64
N TYR A 212 -1.88 -11.00 7.90
CA TYR A 212 -2.77 -9.84 7.69
C TYR A 212 -2.64 -8.78 8.78
N LYS A 213 -2.13 -9.13 9.97
CA LYS A 213 -2.00 -8.24 11.12
C LYS A 213 -0.56 -8.16 11.55
N LEU A 214 -0.13 -6.96 11.95
CA LEU A 214 1.12 -6.83 12.69
C LEU A 214 0.96 -7.56 14.03
N PRO A 215 1.84 -8.52 14.36
CA PRO A 215 1.84 -9.15 15.66
C PRO A 215 2.12 -8.09 16.73
N ARG A 216 1.30 -8.10 17.80
CA ARG A 216 1.49 -7.21 18.96
C ARG A 216 1.78 -8.05 20.19
N THR A 217 2.76 -7.63 20.96
CA THR A 217 3.03 -8.19 22.29
C THR A 217 1.86 -7.91 23.24
N LYS A 218 1.80 -8.64 24.37
CA LYS A 218 0.78 -8.36 25.39
C LYS A 218 0.96 -6.96 25.99
N GLN A 219 2.21 -6.51 26.12
CA GLN A 219 2.55 -5.20 26.65
C GLN A 219 2.08 -4.08 25.74
N GLU A 220 2.38 -4.13 24.43
CA GLU A 220 1.91 -3.16 23.44
C GLU A 220 0.40 -3.08 23.32
N ARG A 221 -0.31 -4.19 23.65
CA ARG A 221 -1.79 -4.17 23.69
C ARG A 221 -2.32 -3.50 24.95
N ALA A 222 -1.59 -3.61 26.07
CA ALA A 222 -1.99 -3.05 27.36
C ALA A 222 -1.71 -1.54 27.44
N GLU A 223 -0.60 -1.10 26.86
CA GLU A 223 -0.18 0.31 26.84
C GLU A 223 -1.03 1.19 25.93
N GLY A 224 -1.79 0.57 25.03
CA GLY A 224 -2.53 1.31 24.00
C GLY A 224 -1.59 1.95 22.97
N ARG A 225 -2.12 2.40 21.86
CA ARG A 225 -1.41 3.28 20.93
C ARG A 225 -2.25 4.55 20.77
N ASP A 226 -1.58 5.68 20.84
CA ASP A 226 -2.14 6.92 20.37
C ASP A 226 -2.13 6.86 18.83
N ASP A 227 -3.30 6.66 18.24
CA ASP A 227 -3.44 6.72 16.80
C ASP A 227 -3.33 8.18 16.36
N SER A 228 -2.44 8.47 15.41
CA SER A 228 -2.22 9.81 14.87
C SER A 228 -3.35 10.28 13.96
N ILE A 229 -4.21 9.37 13.50
CA ILE A 229 -5.29 9.66 12.55
C ILE A 229 -6.60 10.02 13.28
N SER A 230 -7.28 11.08 12.83
CA SER A 230 -8.61 11.41 13.32
C SER A 230 -9.64 10.36 12.86
N LYS A 231 -10.78 10.26 13.57
CA LYS A 231 -11.86 9.36 13.17
C LYS A 231 -12.42 9.70 11.79
N GLU A 232 -12.52 10.98 11.48
CA GLU A 232 -13.01 11.51 10.21
C GLU A 232 -12.04 11.15 9.07
N ASP A 233 -10.75 11.32 9.28
CA ASP A 233 -9.70 10.95 8.33
C ASP A 233 -9.65 9.43 8.14
N PHE A 234 -9.73 8.66 9.20
CA PHE A 234 -9.80 7.20 9.12
C PHE A 234 -10.97 6.74 8.22
N ILE A 235 -12.18 7.31 8.42
CA ILE A 235 -13.34 6.98 7.58
C ILE A 235 -13.14 7.40 6.13
N ALA A 236 -12.46 8.52 5.89
CA ALA A 236 -12.19 9.02 4.55
C ALA A 236 -11.09 8.21 3.84
N GLN A 237 -10.01 7.90 4.56
CA GLN A 237 -8.80 7.28 3.99
C GLN A 237 -8.90 5.76 3.85
N THR A 238 -9.79 5.10 4.59
CA THR A 238 -10.06 3.66 4.42
C THR A 238 -11.03 3.34 3.27
N LYS A 239 -11.42 4.33 2.46
CA LYS A 239 -12.17 4.11 1.21
C LYS A 239 -11.22 3.64 0.10
N SER A 240 -11.74 2.84 -0.82
CA SER A 240 -11.00 2.34 -1.98
C SER A 240 -10.87 3.34 -3.13
N ILE A 241 -11.35 4.58 -2.97
CA ILE A 241 -11.19 5.67 -3.93
C ILE A 241 -10.69 6.89 -3.18
N TRP A 242 -9.50 7.37 -3.57
CA TRP A 242 -8.94 8.62 -3.09
C TRP A 242 -8.98 9.67 -4.19
N SER A 243 -9.36 10.91 -3.86
CA SER A 243 -9.41 12.02 -4.81
C SER A 243 -8.58 13.18 -4.26
N PHE A 244 -7.43 13.42 -4.86
CA PHE A 244 -6.57 14.57 -4.58
C PHE A 244 -5.68 14.88 -5.79
N ALA A 245 -5.19 16.13 -5.85
CA ALA A 245 -4.42 16.63 -6.99
C ALA A 245 -3.04 15.97 -7.10
N THR A 246 -2.52 15.94 -8.32
CA THR A 246 -1.12 15.56 -8.60
C THR A 246 -0.15 16.65 -8.15
N GLU A 247 1.12 16.27 -7.95
CA GLU A 247 2.19 17.21 -7.68
C GLU A 247 2.73 17.84 -8.97
N SER A 248 3.20 19.08 -8.89
CA SER A 248 3.78 19.79 -10.04
C SER A 248 5.24 19.35 -10.27
N ALA A 249 5.51 18.69 -11.40
CA ALA A 249 6.85 18.32 -11.82
C ALA A 249 7.80 19.53 -11.89
N LYS A 250 7.31 20.71 -12.32
CA LYS A 250 8.11 21.94 -12.37
C LYS A 250 8.50 22.45 -10.99
N ARG A 251 7.57 22.35 -10.00
CA ARG A 251 7.81 22.82 -8.64
C ARG A 251 8.87 22.00 -7.93
N VAL A 252 8.77 20.68 -8.03
CA VAL A 252 9.67 19.76 -7.31
C VAL A 252 10.88 19.31 -8.13
N LYS A 253 10.99 19.75 -9.39
CA LYS A 253 12.08 19.39 -10.32
C LYS A 253 12.28 17.87 -10.47
N HIS A 254 11.19 17.13 -10.48
CA HIS A 254 11.17 15.69 -10.72
C HIS A 254 10.16 15.38 -11.82
N PRO A 255 10.49 14.55 -12.83
CA PRO A 255 9.65 14.35 -14.02
C PRO A 255 8.32 13.64 -13.75
N ALA A 256 8.21 12.87 -12.67
CA ALA A 256 6.99 12.16 -12.30
C ALA A 256 6.82 12.08 -10.77
N PRO A 257 6.56 13.20 -10.08
CA PRO A 257 6.38 13.19 -8.64
C PRO A 257 4.98 12.72 -8.27
N PHE A 258 4.86 11.95 -7.20
CA PHE A 258 3.58 11.82 -6.51
C PHE A 258 3.47 12.85 -5.37
N PRO A 259 2.27 13.31 -5.00
CA PRO A 259 2.10 14.31 -3.96
C PRO A 259 2.39 13.72 -2.58
N VAL A 260 2.81 14.57 -1.63
CA VAL A 260 3.07 14.21 -0.22
C VAL A 260 1.84 13.58 0.43
N GLU A 261 0.65 13.93 -0.01
CA GLU A 261 -0.62 13.38 0.47
C GLU A 261 -0.71 11.85 0.31
N LEU A 262 -0.10 11.28 -0.73
CA LEU A 262 -0.12 9.84 -0.95
C LEU A 262 0.63 9.08 0.15
N PRO A 263 1.95 9.30 0.38
CA PRO A 263 2.66 8.60 1.45
C PRO A 263 2.12 8.96 2.83
N ARG A 264 1.64 10.20 3.07
CA ARG A 264 1.01 10.59 4.34
C ARG A 264 -0.14 9.65 4.70
N ARG A 265 -1.08 9.42 3.79
CA ARG A 265 -2.22 8.50 3.99
C ARG A 265 -1.80 7.05 4.17
N CYS A 266 -0.66 6.66 3.62
CA CYS A 266 -0.13 5.32 3.78
C CYS A 266 0.55 5.10 5.14
N ILE A 267 1.03 6.18 5.76
CA ILE A 267 1.73 6.18 7.05
C ILE A 267 0.75 6.26 8.22
N GLU A 268 -0.28 7.08 8.10
CA GLU A 268 -1.38 7.22 9.07
C GLU A 268 -2.27 5.96 9.13
#